data_5e90743b39f8e5eef52610be0b593b1c
#
_entry.id   5e90743b39f8e5eef52610be0b593b1c
#
_cell.length_a   1.000
_cell.length_b   1.000
_cell.length_c   1.000
_cell.angle_alpha   90.00
_cell.angle_beta   90.00
_cell.angle_gamma   90.00
#
_symmetry.space_group_name_H-M   'P 1'
#
loop_
_entity.id
_entity.type
_entity.pdbx_description
1 polymer ?
#
loop_
_entity_poly.entity_id
_entity_poly.type
_entity_poly.pdbx_seq_one_letter_code
_entity_poly.pdbx_strand_id
1 'polypeptide(L)'
;MGSSAGAALVTGFPGRQLAVHLVRELCRDERLSIYCLVKESQRERALELIAQLPASAHSRVSLLLGDPRSLDLGLSGEEFTTLTEQLGVIHHCACITDPAGTKEEGAGNVKATAEILELAESSPQLKRLVCWSSAIVSGNREGFVMEDDLSEAVGFRNPIEESLYKVELMVREAAEELPVVIVRPALLVGDSVTGEVEDLDGLYLLIRFLLSAPDDFRIPAPSRTGVRISAVPVDYAVKAGLRIAADDRSLGRTFHVVDPKPVTVQHALHLFAEATGKPLPKQHDPLNLATALLRAPGLQRFTQTTRAFLDHLKTDVIYDDRNTRELLRGSQITCPPLESYVDLMVHQAKRPRTP
;
A
#
# COMPACT_ATOMS: atom_id res chain seq x y z
N MET A 1 17.87 23.64 25.05
CA MET A 1 17.09 24.17 23.91
C MET A 1 16.34 22.98 23.36
N GLY A 2 15.04 22.92 23.59
CA GLY A 2 14.23 21.79 23.14
C GLY A 2 14.18 21.80 21.61
N SER A 3 14.63 20.71 21.00
CA SER A 3 14.37 20.43 19.57
C SER A 3 12.86 20.53 19.38
N SER A 4 12.36 21.52 18.66
CA SER A 4 10.96 21.54 18.25
C SER A 4 10.70 20.24 17.51
N ALA A 5 9.77 19.46 18.00
CA ALA A 5 9.30 18.29 17.26
C ALA A 5 8.78 18.79 15.91
N GLY A 6 9.34 18.29 14.82
CA GLY A 6 8.94 18.70 13.48
C GLY A 6 7.50 18.24 13.21
N ALA A 7 6.84 18.88 12.27
CA ALA A 7 5.55 18.45 11.78
C ALA A 7 5.70 17.38 10.68
N ALA A 8 4.77 16.44 10.63
CA ALA A 8 4.65 15.47 9.55
C ALA A 8 3.39 15.77 8.72
N LEU A 9 3.51 15.78 7.40
CA LEU A 9 2.37 15.78 6.49
C LEU A 9 2.10 14.36 6.01
N VAL A 10 0.85 13.93 6.07
CA VAL A 10 0.39 12.66 5.49
C VAL A 10 -0.67 12.94 4.42
N THR A 11 -0.40 12.50 3.20
CA THR A 11 -1.40 12.50 2.12
C THR A 11 -2.04 11.14 1.98
N GLY A 12 -3.24 11.08 1.39
CA GLY A 12 -3.97 9.83 1.19
C GLY A 12 -4.87 9.40 2.35
N PHE A 13 -4.77 10.02 3.51
CA PHE A 13 -5.73 9.88 4.60
C PHE A 13 -7.04 10.62 4.26
N PRO A 14 -8.23 10.09 4.55
CA PRO A 14 -8.55 8.79 5.14
C PRO A 14 -8.76 7.68 4.09
N GLY A 15 -8.56 7.96 2.82
CA GLY A 15 -8.95 7.10 1.71
C GLY A 15 -7.97 5.95 1.38
N ARG A 16 -6.84 5.85 2.11
CA ARG A 16 -5.84 4.80 1.91
C ARG A 16 -5.55 4.09 3.22
N GLN A 17 -5.76 2.78 3.25
CA GLN A 17 -5.50 1.95 4.44
C GLN A 17 -4.10 2.18 5.00
N LEU A 18 -3.09 2.24 4.14
CA LEU A 18 -1.71 2.51 4.54
C LEU A 18 -1.59 3.85 5.27
N ALA A 19 -2.22 4.92 4.76
CA ALA A 19 -2.17 6.25 5.38
C ALA A 19 -2.89 6.28 6.73
N VAL A 20 -4.00 5.54 6.88
CA VAL A 20 -4.73 5.41 8.15
C VAL A 20 -3.86 4.74 9.21
N HIS A 21 -3.23 3.61 8.88
CA HIS A 21 -2.31 2.92 9.80
C HIS A 21 -1.05 3.75 10.09
N LEU A 22 -0.56 4.49 9.10
CA LEU A 22 0.58 5.39 9.26
C LEU A 22 0.28 6.50 10.27
N VAL A 23 -0.88 7.18 10.17
CA VAL A 23 -1.31 8.20 11.14
C VAL A 23 -1.41 7.60 12.54
N ARG A 24 -2.00 6.41 12.69
CA ARG A 24 -2.09 5.71 13.97
C ARG A 24 -0.71 5.44 14.57
N GLU A 25 0.25 5.01 13.77
CA GLU A 25 1.60 4.72 14.23
C GLU A 25 2.38 5.99 14.57
N LEU A 26 2.28 7.05 13.76
CA LEU A 26 2.88 8.35 14.00
C LEU A 26 2.37 9.01 15.30
N CYS A 27 1.10 8.77 15.66
CA CYS A 27 0.53 9.27 16.91
C CYS A 27 1.20 8.73 18.18
N ARG A 28 2.02 7.67 18.07
CA ARG A 28 2.80 7.12 19.22
C ARG A 28 3.95 8.04 19.64
N ASP A 29 4.48 8.88 18.75
CA ASP A 29 5.39 9.95 19.14
C ASP A 29 4.58 11.16 19.62
N GLU A 30 4.55 11.37 20.93
CA GLU A 30 3.77 12.43 21.57
C GLU A 30 4.29 13.85 21.23
N ARG A 31 5.45 13.97 20.65
CA ARG A 31 6.07 15.26 20.27
C ARG A 31 5.75 15.67 18.84
N LEU A 32 5.22 14.75 18.01
CA LEU A 32 5.00 14.98 16.60
C LEU A 32 3.63 15.64 16.37
N SER A 33 3.60 16.73 15.62
CA SER A 33 2.38 17.29 15.03
C SER A 33 2.13 16.64 13.68
N ILE A 34 0.89 16.26 13.40
CA ILE A 34 0.52 15.53 12.18
C ILE A 34 -0.51 16.35 11.42
N TYR A 35 -0.19 16.70 10.20
CA TYR A 35 -1.11 17.30 9.25
C TYR A 35 -1.61 16.23 8.28
N CYS A 36 -2.92 16.08 8.15
CA CYS A 36 -3.54 15.19 7.18
C CYS A 36 -4.18 16.03 6.08
N LEU A 37 -3.67 15.92 4.84
CA LEU A 37 -4.29 16.57 3.69
C LEU A 37 -5.50 15.75 3.23
N VAL A 38 -6.68 16.35 3.30
CA VAL A 38 -7.98 15.67 3.15
C VAL A 38 -8.88 16.46 2.21
N LYS A 39 -9.50 15.78 1.25
CA LYS A 39 -10.53 16.39 0.41
C LYS A 39 -11.78 16.69 1.22
N GLU A 40 -12.48 17.79 0.92
CA GLU A 40 -13.73 18.15 1.59
C GLU A 40 -14.74 16.98 1.60
N SER A 41 -14.86 16.24 0.50
CA SER A 41 -15.75 15.06 0.42
C SER A 41 -15.38 13.91 1.37
N GLN A 42 -14.18 13.92 1.96
CA GLN A 42 -13.69 12.88 2.87
C GLN A 42 -13.58 13.38 4.33
N ARG A 43 -13.98 14.62 4.60
CA ARG A 43 -13.80 15.26 5.89
C ARG A 43 -14.49 14.50 7.03
N GLU A 44 -15.74 14.10 6.83
CA GLU A 44 -16.50 13.36 7.87
C GLU A 44 -15.81 12.06 8.22
N ARG A 45 -15.42 11.28 7.22
CA ARG A 45 -14.68 10.03 7.41
C ARG A 45 -13.36 10.25 8.13
N ALA A 46 -12.65 11.33 7.80
CA ALA A 46 -11.39 11.69 8.47
C ALA A 46 -11.63 11.99 9.95
N LEU A 47 -12.65 12.75 10.29
CA LEU A 47 -13.00 13.07 11.68
C LEU A 47 -13.40 11.82 12.47
N GLU A 48 -14.16 10.90 11.87
CA GLU A 48 -14.49 9.61 12.49
C GLU A 48 -13.26 8.78 12.85
N LEU A 49 -12.27 8.73 11.94
CA LEU A 49 -11.01 8.00 12.18
C LEU A 49 -10.15 8.68 13.23
N ILE A 50 -10.07 10.02 13.23
CA ILE A 50 -9.35 10.77 14.26
C ILE A 50 -10.00 10.56 15.64
N ALA A 51 -11.32 10.52 15.73
CA ALA A 51 -12.01 10.24 16.98
C ALA A 51 -11.69 8.86 17.59
N GLN A 52 -11.23 7.91 16.77
CA GLN A 52 -10.79 6.58 17.20
C GLN A 52 -9.34 6.56 17.72
N LEU A 53 -8.55 7.63 17.48
CA LEU A 53 -7.18 7.74 17.99
C LEU A 53 -7.19 7.94 19.52
N PRO A 54 -6.08 7.66 20.21
CA PRO A 54 -5.94 8.01 21.61
C PRO A 54 -6.22 9.50 21.86
N ALA A 55 -6.91 9.83 22.96
CA ALA A 55 -7.28 11.21 23.27
C ALA A 55 -6.08 12.19 23.31
N SER A 56 -4.89 11.71 23.71
CA SER A 56 -3.64 12.46 23.69
C SER A 56 -3.17 12.87 22.29
N ALA A 57 -3.67 12.20 21.23
CA ALA A 57 -3.31 12.50 19.85
C ALA A 57 -4.23 13.56 19.21
N HIS A 58 -5.46 13.75 19.70
CA HIS A 58 -6.46 14.60 19.06
C HIS A 58 -6.00 16.05 18.86
N SER A 59 -5.25 16.62 19.81
CA SER A 59 -4.74 18.01 19.73
C SER A 59 -3.54 18.15 18.78
N ARG A 60 -2.97 17.04 18.33
CA ARG A 60 -1.76 17.01 17.48
C ARG A 60 -2.04 16.60 16.05
N VAL A 61 -3.23 16.10 15.75
CA VAL A 61 -3.66 15.73 14.41
C VAL A 61 -4.58 16.80 13.87
N SER A 62 -4.13 17.50 12.84
CA SER A 62 -4.87 18.58 12.19
C SER A 62 -5.25 18.19 10.75
N LEU A 63 -6.47 18.50 10.36
CA LEU A 63 -6.92 18.35 8.98
C LEU A 63 -6.62 19.62 8.20
N LEU A 64 -5.96 19.46 7.05
CA LEU A 64 -5.84 20.48 6.02
C LEU A 64 -6.81 20.11 4.90
N LEU A 65 -7.77 20.98 4.62
CA LEU A 65 -8.76 20.74 3.56
C LEU A 65 -8.18 21.16 2.22
N GLY A 66 -7.88 20.15 1.37
CA GLY A 66 -7.26 20.38 0.08
C GLY A 66 -7.27 19.13 -0.79
N ASP A 67 -6.65 19.20 -1.95
CA ASP A 67 -6.47 18.07 -2.89
C ASP A 67 -5.00 18.05 -3.33
N PRO A 68 -4.25 16.95 -3.12
CA PRO A 68 -2.86 16.87 -3.54
C PRO A 68 -2.64 17.03 -5.04
N ARG A 69 -3.71 17.07 -5.84
CA ARG A 69 -3.66 17.30 -7.27
C ARG A 69 -3.91 18.77 -7.66
N SER A 70 -4.16 19.63 -6.71
CA SER A 70 -4.41 21.06 -6.94
C SER A 70 -3.14 21.86 -6.70
N LEU A 71 -2.99 22.99 -7.41
CA LEU A 71 -1.94 23.95 -7.14
C LEU A 71 -1.91 24.31 -5.65
N ASP A 72 -0.72 24.40 -5.07
CA ASP A 72 -0.52 24.64 -3.64
C ASP A 72 -1.36 23.69 -2.76
N LEU A 73 -1.61 22.46 -3.24
CA LEU A 73 -2.48 21.45 -2.60
C LEU A 73 -3.93 21.91 -2.40
N GLY A 74 -4.36 22.99 -3.04
CA GLY A 74 -5.65 23.63 -2.83
C GLY A 74 -5.78 24.39 -1.51
N LEU A 75 -4.67 24.66 -0.85
CA LEU A 75 -4.60 25.44 0.39
C LEU A 75 -4.60 26.94 0.08
N SER A 76 -4.97 27.77 1.05
CA SER A 76 -4.74 29.19 0.99
C SER A 76 -3.24 29.50 1.07
N GLY A 77 -2.79 30.66 0.55
CA GLY A 77 -1.37 31.03 0.64
C GLY A 77 -0.84 31.11 2.07
N GLU A 78 -1.68 31.49 3.05
CA GLU A 78 -1.32 31.50 4.46
C GLU A 78 -1.14 30.10 5.03
N GLU A 79 -2.07 29.18 4.71
CA GLU A 79 -1.97 27.77 5.13
C GLU A 79 -0.76 27.09 4.51
N PHE A 80 -0.50 27.32 3.21
CA PHE A 80 0.66 26.77 2.51
C PHE A 80 1.97 27.28 3.12
N THR A 81 2.11 28.58 3.34
CA THR A 81 3.30 29.16 3.96
C THR A 81 3.52 28.62 5.37
N THR A 82 2.47 28.58 6.19
CA THR A 82 2.54 28.04 7.56
C THR A 82 2.98 26.57 7.56
N LEU A 83 2.46 25.79 6.61
CA LEU A 83 2.81 24.38 6.48
C LEU A 83 4.30 24.21 6.12
N THR A 84 4.78 24.91 5.09
CA THR A 84 6.18 24.80 4.61
C THR A 84 7.21 25.16 5.68
N GLU A 85 6.90 26.15 6.51
CA GLU A 85 7.80 26.56 7.61
C GLU A 85 7.95 25.51 8.72
N GLN A 86 6.98 24.61 8.88
CA GLN A 86 6.92 23.64 9.99
C GLN A 86 7.28 22.21 9.59
N LEU A 87 7.24 21.90 8.28
CA LEU A 87 7.41 20.54 7.81
C LEU A 87 8.82 20.00 8.04
N GLY A 88 8.88 18.90 8.80
CA GLY A 88 10.08 18.08 8.94
C GLY A 88 10.04 16.81 8.13
N VAL A 89 8.84 16.25 7.92
CA VAL A 89 8.66 14.99 7.17
C VAL A 89 7.38 15.06 6.32
N ILE A 90 7.46 14.56 5.09
CA ILE A 90 6.29 14.33 4.23
C ILE A 90 6.16 12.83 3.96
N HIS A 91 5.00 12.26 4.25
CA HIS A 91 4.61 10.92 3.83
C HIS A 91 3.60 11.03 2.69
N HIS A 92 4.06 10.83 1.46
CA HIS A 92 3.21 10.86 0.28
C HIS A 92 2.59 9.48 0.02
N CYS A 93 1.35 9.28 0.51
CA CYS A 93 0.57 8.04 0.38
C CYS A 93 -0.64 8.20 -0.55
N ALA A 94 -0.80 9.35 -1.22
CA ALA A 94 -2.00 9.63 -2.01
C ALA A 94 -2.06 8.86 -3.33
N CYS A 95 -0.95 8.28 -3.79
CA CYS A 95 -0.92 7.53 -5.04
C CYS A 95 -1.86 6.34 -5.00
N ILE A 96 -2.66 6.20 -6.05
CA ILE A 96 -3.49 5.02 -6.30
C ILE A 96 -2.57 3.89 -6.72
N THR A 97 -2.66 2.76 -6.02
CA THR A 97 -1.87 1.56 -6.27
C THR A 97 -2.74 0.35 -6.66
N ASP A 98 -4.07 0.54 -6.77
CA ASP A 98 -4.99 -0.50 -7.24
C ASP A 98 -4.78 -0.74 -8.74
N PRO A 99 -4.36 -1.95 -9.17
CA PRO A 99 -4.17 -2.29 -10.58
C PRO A 99 -5.42 -2.12 -11.46
N ALA A 100 -6.61 -2.05 -10.86
CA ALA A 100 -7.87 -1.79 -11.57
C ALA A 100 -8.14 -0.30 -11.83
N GLY A 101 -7.28 0.58 -11.38
CA GLY A 101 -7.43 2.03 -11.54
C GLY A 101 -7.38 2.51 -12.99
N THR A 102 -7.96 3.67 -13.22
CA THR A 102 -8.13 4.30 -14.55
C THR A 102 -6.91 5.12 -14.98
N LYS A 103 -6.90 5.54 -16.25
CA LYS A 103 -5.88 6.48 -16.75
C LYS A 103 -5.93 7.83 -16.04
N GLU A 104 -7.12 8.32 -15.73
CA GLU A 104 -7.36 9.57 -15.02
C GLU A 104 -6.80 9.51 -13.60
N GLU A 105 -6.98 8.39 -12.95
CA GLU A 105 -6.39 8.13 -11.62
C GLU A 105 -4.86 8.05 -11.71
N GLY A 106 -4.32 7.38 -12.71
CA GLY A 106 -2.88 7.37 -12.98
C GLY A 106 -2.31 8.77 -13.27
N ALA A 107 -2.99 9.58 -14.08
CA ALA A 107 -2.60 10.98 -14.30
C ALA A 107 -2.68 11.79 -12.99
N GLY A 108 -3.65 11.47 -12.13
CA GLY A 108 -3.77 12.05 -10.80
C GLY A 108 -2.59 11.74 -9.88
N ASN A 109 -2.01 10.51 -9.95
CA ASN A 109 -0.80 10.15 -9.22
C ASN A 109 0.38 11.05 -9.59
N VAL A 110 0.61 11.21 -10.90
CA VAL A 110 1.71 12.05 -11.42
C VAL A 110 1.53 13.51 -10.97
N LYS A 111 0.33 14.06 -11.14
CA LYS A 111 0.04 15.43 -10.75
C LYS A 111 0.20 15.67 -9.25
N ALA A 112 -0.36 14.76 -8.41
CA ALA A 112 -0.22 14.85 -6.96
C ALA A 112 1.24 14.79 -6.52
N THR A 113 2.07 13.99 -7.19
CA THR A 113 3.49 13.91 -6.86
C THR A 113 4.23 15.18 -7.23
N ALA A 114 3.91 15.81 -8.37
CA ALA A 114 4.50 17.10 -8.75
C ALA A 114 4.25 18.18 -7.69
N GLU A 115 3.01 18.33 -7.24
CA GLU A 115 2.64 19.30 -6.21
C GLU A 115 3.33 19.00 -4.84
N ILE A 116 3.51 17.72 -4.51
CA ILE A 116 4.23 17.34 -3.29
C ILE A 116 5.74 17.60 -3.37
N LEU A 117 6.34 17.46 -4.56
CA LEU A 117 7.74 17.83 -4.77
C LEU A 117 7.92 19.34 -4.65
N GLU A 118 7.02 20.15 -5.22
CA GLU A 118 7.01 21.60 -5.12
C GLU A 118 6.86 22.07 -3.64
N LEU A 119 5.96 21.42 -2.88
CA LEU A 119 5.87 21.66 -1.43
C LEU A 119 7.18 21.31 -0.71
N ALA A 120 7.82 20.19 -1.08
CA ALA A 120 9.07 19.74 -0.47
C ALA A 120 10.21 20.74 -0.73
N GLU A 121 10.34 21.24 -1.96
CA GLU A 121 11.31 22.29 -2.34
C GLU A 121 11.08 23.59 -1.57
N SER A 122 9.81 23.92 -1.32
CA SER A 122 9.41 25.11 -0.55
C SER A 122 9.56 24.94 0.96
N SER A 123 9.98 23.79 1.46
CA SER A 123 10.03 23.44 2.89
C SER A 123 11.47 23.40 3.43
N PRO A 124 12.01 24.52 3.96
CA PRO A 124 13.45 24.66 4.29
C PRO A 124 13.92 23.76 5.44
N GLN A 125 12.99 23.23 6.24
CA GLN A 125 13.30 22.36 7.38
C GLN A 125 13.05 20.88 7.07
N LEU A 126 12.70 20.55 5.83
CA LEU A 126 12.36 19.19 5.43
C LEU A 126 13.57 18.25 5.59
N LYS A 127 13.39 17.18 6.33
CA LYS A 127 14.40 16.13 6.57
C LYS A 127 14.13 14.86 5.78
N ARG A 128 12.87 14.62 5.40
CA ARG A 128 12.45 13.42 4.67
C ARG A 128 11.21 13.67 3.81
N LEU A 129 11.29 13.24 2.57
CA LEU A 129 10.13 12.99 1.73
C LEU A 129 10.03 11.48 1.48
N VAL A 130 9.07 10.82 2.09
CA VAL A 130 8.82 9.38 1.93
C VAL A 130 7.74 9.18 0.89
N CYS A 131 8.13 8.71 -0.28
CA CYS A 131 7.19 8.32 -1.35
C CYS A 131 6.77 6.86 -1.13
N TRP A 132 5.51 6.63 -0.80
CA TRP A 132 4.92 5.31 -0.71
C TRP A 132 4.39 4.88 -2.07
N SER A 133 5.25 4.18 -2.80
CA SER A 133 4.96 3.57 -4.11
C SER A 133 4.37 2.17 -3.94
N SER A 134 4.63 1.27 -4.87
CA SER A 134 4.26 -0.15 -4.77
C SER A 134 5.22 -1.02 -5.58
N ALA A 135 5.43 -2.26 -5.16
CA ALA A 135 6.24 -3.22 -5.89
C ALA A 135 5.69 -3.54 -7.30
N ILE A 136 4.39 -3.28 -7.56
CA ILE A 136 3.77 -3.46 -8.89
C ILE A 136 4.36 -2.56 -9.98
N VAL A 137 5.15 -1.53 -9.62
CA VAL A 137 5.90 -0.68 -10.56
C VAL A 137 6.84 -1.50 -11.46
N SER A 138 7.17 -2.73 -11.06
CA SER A 138 7.93 -3.68 -11.87
C SER A 138 7.26 -4.05 -13.21
N GLY A 139 5.95 -3.77 -13.38
CA GLY A 139 5.23 -4.04 -14.62
C GLY A 139 5.23 -5.52 -15.01
N ASN A 140 5.45 -5.78 -16.29
CA ASN A 140 5.48 -7.14 -16.87
C ASN A 140 6.79 -7.92 -16.61
N ARG A 141 7.63 -7.49 -15.66
CA ARG A 141 8.87 -8.21 -15.34
C ARG A 141 8.59 -9.58 -14.73
N GLU A 142 9.45 -10.54 -15.05
CA GLU A 142 9.52 -11.87 -14.42
C GLU A 142 10.90 -12.09 -13.80
N GLY A 143 10.96 -13.00 -12.83
CA GLY A 143 12.19 -13.34 -12.13
C GLY A 143 12.58 -12.33 -11.06
N PHE A 144 13.87 -12.06 -10.90
CA PHE A 144 14.36 -11.15 -9.86
C PHE A 144 14.22 -9.69 -10.25
N VAL A 145 13.64 -8.89 -9.34
CA VAL A 145 13.51 -7.43 -9.45
C VAL A 145 14.23 -6.80 -8.27
N MET A 146 15.29 -6.03 -8.57
CA MET A 146 16.09 -5.35 -7.57
C MET A 146 15.41 -4.08 -7.06
N GLU A 147 15.74 -3.63 -5.83
CA GLU A 147 15.18 -2.41 -5.26
C GLU A 147 15.51 -1.17 -6.11
N ASP A 148 16.68 -1.14 -6.71
CA ASP A 148 17.10 -0.01 -7.57
C ASP A 148 16.54 -0.10 -9.01
N ASP A 149 15.91 -1.22 -9.38
CA ASP A 149 15.35 -1.39 -10.71
C ASP A 149 14.15 -0.47 -10.92
N LEU A 150 14.20 0.30 -12.01
CA LEU A 150 13.08 1.08 -12.54
C LEU A 150 13.21 1.11 -14.07
N SER A 151 12.30 0.46 -14.79
CA SER A 151 12.42 0.32 -16.23
C SER A 151 11.07 0.11 -16.90
N GLU A 152 10.87 0.78 -18.02
CA GLU A 152 9.71 0.62 -18.89
C GLU A 152 9.90 -0.45 -19.99
N ALA A 153 11.07 -1.07 -20.07
CA ALA A 153 11.49 -1.92 -21.20
C ALA A 153 10.54 -3.11 -21.47
N VAL A 154 9.87 -3.62 -20.44
CA VAL A 154 8.92 -4.75 -20.55
C VAL A 154 7.45 -4.31 -20.59
N GLY A 155 7.20 -3.00 -20.50
CA GLY A 155 5.86 -2.41 -20.47
C GLY A 155 5.10 -2.67 -19.16
N PHE A 156 3.91 -2.12 -19.10
CA PHE A 156 3.03 -2.14 -17.93
C PHE A 156 1.72 -2.86 -18.26
N ARG A 157 1.12 -3.54 -17.28
CA ARG A 157 -0.16 -4.25 -17.42
C ARG A 157 -1.35 -3.31 -17.43
N ASN A 158 -1.22 -2.19 -16.74
CA ASN A 158 -2.30 -1.22 -16.54
C ASN A 158 -1.76 0.21 -16.36
N PRO A 159 -2.65 1.23 -16.47
CA PRO A 159 -2.25 2.63 -16.35
C PRO A 159 -1.67 3.02 -14.99
N ILE A 160 -2.01 2.28 -13.94
CA ILE A 160 -1.50 2.56 -12.59
C ILE A 160 -0.02 2.20 -12.47
N GLU A 161 0.38 1.02 -12.97
CA GLU A 161 1.80 0.63 -13.01
C GLU A 161 2.64 1.65 -13.79
N GLU A 162 2.15 2.09 -14.95
CA GLU A 162 2.80 3.14 -15.75
C GLU A 162 2.89 4.48 -14.99
N SER A 163 1.84 4.85 -14.26
CA SER A 163 1.84 6.08 -13.47
C SER A 163 2.82 6.03 -12.31
N LEU A 164 2.91 4.90 -11.61
CA LEU A 164 3.87 4.71 -10.52
C LEU A 164 5.32 4.76 -11.02
N TYR A 165 5.58 4.23 -12.22
CA TYR A 165 6.88 4.39 -12.87
C TYR A 165 7.23 5.87 -13.07
N LYS A 166 6.30 6.68 -13.61
CA LYS A 166 6.48 8.12 -13.81
C LYS A 166 6.67 8.86 -12.49
N VAL A 167 5.89 8.53 -11.48
CA VAL A 167 6.02 9.06 -10.11
C VAL A 167 7.42 8.80 -9.57
N GLU A 168 7.91 7.57 -9.66
CA GLU A 168 9.23 7.25 -9.14
C GLU A 168 10.38 7.87 -9.93
N LEU A 169 10.22 8.08 -11.24
CA LEU A 169 11.20 8.85 -12.02
C LEU A 169 11.32 10.27 -11.47
N MET A 170 10.20 10.97 -11.30
CA MET A 170 10.18 12.34 -10.74
C MET A 170 10.83 12.39 -9.34
N VAL A 171 10.48 11.44 -8.47
CA VAL A 171 11.03 11.39 -7.10
C VAL A 171 12.53 11.07 -7.11
N ARG A 172 13.01 10.23 -8.05
CA ARG A 172 14.45 9.94 -8.19
C ARG A 172 15.23 11.12 -8.76
N GLU A 173 14.65 11.86 -9.68
CA GLU A 173 15.24 13.10 -10.19
C GLU A 173 15.36 14.14 -9.07
N ALA A 174 14.32 14.28 -8.24
CA ALA A 174 14.33 15.17 -7.09
C ALA A 174 15.31 14.77 -5.98
N ALA A 175 15.82 13.52 -5.98
CA ALA A 175 16.78 13.03 -4.98
C ALA A 175 18.14 13.76 -5.00
N GLU A 176 18.45 14.49 -6.07
CA GLU A 176 19.67 15.33 -6.15
C GLU A 176 19.60 16.54 -5.21
N GLU A 177 18.39 17.03 -4.93
CA GLU A 177 18.17 18.25 -4.14
C GLU A 177 17.34 17.99 -2.87
N LEU A 178 16.50 16.98 -2.86
CA LEU A 178 15.56 16.68 -1.77
C LEU A 178 15.93 15.38 -1.02
N PRO A 179 15.65 15.31 0.29
CA PRO A 179 15.91 14.12 1.11
C PRO A 179 14.85 13.02 0.90
N VAL A 180 14.79 12.44 -0.30
CA VAL A 180 13.77 11.47 -0.68
C VAL A 180 14.09 10.04 -0.24
N VAL A 181 13.04 9.28 0.05
CA VAL A 181 13.06 7.84 0.31
C VAL A 181 11.89 7.20 -0.43
N ILE A 182 12.13 6.14 -1.21
CA ILE A 182 11.06 5.41 -1.91
C ILE A 182 10.80 4.09 -1.17
N VAL A 183 9.56 3.86 -0.76
CA VAL A 183 9.12 2.62 -0.14
C VAL A 183 8.13 1.94 -1.06
N ARG A 184 8.41 0.69 -1.44
CA ARG A 184 7.58 -0.15 -2.32
C ARG A 184 6.99 -1.32 -1.54
N PRO A 185 5.85 -1.18 -0.87
CA PRO A 185 5.15 -2.33 -0.32
C PRO A 185 4.73 -3.29 -1.43
N ALA A 186 4.74 -4.59 -1.14
CA ALA A 186 4.10 -5.60 -1.97
C ALA A 186 2.55 -5.51 -1.82
N LEU A 187 1.83 -6.56 -2.20
CA LEU A 187 0.38 -6.60 -2.05
C LEU A 187 0.00 -6.43 -0.58
N LEU A 188 -0.58 -5.27 -0.25
CA LEU A 188 -1.02 -5.00 1.11
C LEU A 188 -2.26 -5.82 1.45
N VAL A 189 -2.26 -6.41 2.64
CA VAL A 189 -3.43 -7.04 3.25
C VAL A 189 -3.76 -6.36 4.57
N GLY A 190 -4.80 -6.80 5.26
CA GLY A 190 -5.22 -6.24 6.55
C GLY A 190 -4.13 -6.28 7.61
N ASP A 191 -4.42 -5.69 8.74
CA ASP A 191 -3.57 -5.69 9.93
C ASP A 191 -3.40 -7.13 10.46
N SER A 192 -2.16 -7.54 10.75
CA SER A 192 -1.85 -8.92 11.14
C SER A 192 -2.33 -9.30 12.54
N VAL A 193 -2.70 -8.30 13.36
CA VAL A 193 -3.14 -8.51 14.75
C VAL A 193 -4.64 -8.36 14.90
N THR A 194 -5.23 -7.34 14.26
CA THR A 194 -6.67 -7.03 14.34
C THR A 194 -7.48 -7.58 13.18
N GLY A 195 -6.82 -7.89 12.08
CA GLY A 195 -7.45 -8.26 10.80
C GLY A 195 -8.09 -7.08 10.07
N GLU A 196 -8.05 -5.86 10.62
CA GLU A 196 -8.71 -4.69 10.03
C GLU A 196 -8.23 -4.47 8.59
N VAL A 197 -9.20 -4.35 7.68
CA VAL A 197 -8.97 -4.09 6.26
C VAL A 197 -10.09 -3.18 5.73
N GLU A 198 -9.72 -2.23 4.89
CA GLU A 198 -10.70 -1.32 4.28
C GLU A 198 -11.29 -1.91 3.00
N ASP A 199 -10.44 -2.45 2.12
CA ASP A 199 -10.86 -3.01 0.84
C ASP A 199 -10.60 -4.52 0.77
N LEU A 200 -11.64 -5.26 0.37
CA LEU A 200 -11.58 -6.71 0.19
C LEU A 200 -11.22 -7.03 -1.27
N ASP A 201 -10.05 -6.61 -1.71
CA ASP A 201 -9.45 -6.86 -3.02
C ASP A 201 -8.30 -7.89 -2.97
N GLY A 202 -7.56 -8.05 -4.04
CA GLY A 202 -6.39 -8.93 -4.09
C GLY A 202 -6.70 -10.35 -3.57
N LEU A 203 -5.99 -10.77 -2.52
CA LEU A 203 -6.18 -12.10 -1.92
C LEU A 203 -7.57 -12.31 -1.31
N TYR A 204 -8.24 -11.26 -0.87
CA TYR A 204 -9.61 -11.35 -0.35
C TYR A 204 -10.61 -11.80 -1.41
N LEU A 205 -10.35 -11.57 -2.71
CA LEU A 205 -11.19 -12.10 -3.80
C LEU A 205 -11.15 -13.62 -3.84
N LEU A 206 -9.98 -14.24 -3.59
CA LEU A 206 -9.85 -15.69 -3.49
C LEU A 206 -10.65 -16.24 -2.29
N ILE A 207 -10.52 -15.59 -1.13
CA ILE A 207 -11.24 -15.98 0.08
C ILE A 207 -12.76 -15.89 -0.15
N ARG A 208 -13.23 -14.79 -0.72
CA ARG A 208 -14.67 -14.60 -1.03
C ARG A 208 -15.19 -15.60 -2.06
N PHE A 209 -14.37 -15.94 -3.05
CA PHE A 209 -14.69 -17.00 -3.98
C PHE A 209 -14.93 -18.32 -3.26
N LEU A 210 -14.01 -18.70 -2.36
CA LEU A 210 -14.15 -19.93 -1.57
C LEU A 210 -15.40 -19.89 -0.68
N LEU A 211 -15.65 -18.79 -0.01
CA LEU A 211 -16.83 -18.61 0.85
C LEU A 211 -18.16 -18.68 0.08
N SER A 212 -18.17 -18.23 -1.19
CA SER A 212 -19.37 -18.27 -2.04
C SER A 212 -19.58 -19.60 -2.76
N ALA A 213 -18.55 -20.44 -2.81
CA ALA A 213 -18.62 -21.72 -3.49
C ALA A 213 -19.47 -22.74 -2.70
N PRO A 214 -20.28 -23.61 -3.38
CA PRO A 214 -20.93 -24.73 -2.72
C PRO A 214 -19.96 -25.65 -1.96
N ASP A 215 -20.43 -26.39 -0.98
CA ASP A 215 -19.56 -27.22 -0.12
C ASP A 215 -18.88 -28.36 -0.87
N ASP A 216 -19.48 -28.85 -1.95
CA ASP A 216 -18.95 -29.87 -2.83
C ASP A 216 -18.13 -29.31 -4.01
N PHE A 217 -17.97 -27.96 -4.06
CA PHE A 217 -17.24 -27.29 -5.13
C PHE A 217 -15.76 -27.64 -5.07
N ARG A 218 -15.24 -28.13 -6.19
CA ARG A 218 -13.81 -28.41 -6.32
C ARG A 218 -13.08 -27.14 -6.74
N ILE A 219 -12.13 -26.72 -5.90
CA ILE A 219 -11.30 -25.55 -6.16
C ILE A 219 -10.37 -25.87 -7.33
N PRO A 220 -10.43 -25.10 -8.44
CA PRO A 220 -9.52 -25.33 -9.55
C PRO A 220 -8.08 -24.96 -9.18
N ALA A 221 -7.15 -25.78 -9.63
CA ALA A 221 -5.73 -25.46 -9.48
C ALA A 221 -5.36 -24.25 -10.35
N PRO A 222 -4.40 -23.41 -9.91
CA PRO A 222 -3.86 -22.36 -10.75
C PRO A 222 -3.14 -22.96 -11.97
N SER A 223 -3.23 -22.31 -13.12
CA SER A 223 -2.62 -22.80 -14.38
C SER A 223 -1.08 -22.84 -14.33
N ARG A 224 -0.45 -22.03 -13.45
CA ARG A 224 0.99 -22.03 -13.16
C ARG A 224 1.16 -22.25 -11.65
N THR A 225 1.72 -23.39 -11.26
CA THR A 225 1.81 -23.83 -9.86
C THR A 225 2.87 -23.11 -9.04
N GLY A 226 3.89 -22.52 -9.68
CA GLY A 226 5.05 -21.91 -9.03
C GLY A 226 4.96 -20.41 -8.84
N VAL A 227 3.89 -19.74 -9.28
CA VAL A 227 3.76 -18.28 -9.14
C VAL A 227 3.67 -17.91 -7.67
N ARG A 228 4.55 -17.00 -7.24
CA ARG A 228 4.61 -16.49 -5.87
C ARG A 228 3.76 -15.24 -5.70
N ILE A 229 3.21 -15.11 -4.50
CA ILE A 229 2.50 -13.92 -4.08
C ILE A 229 3.25 -13.35 -2.88
N SER A 230 3.80 -12.16 -3.04
CA SER A 230 4.30 -11.39 -1.92
C SER A 230 3.14 -10.56 -1.37
N ALA A 231 2.59 -10.98 -0.23
CA ALA A 231 1.57 -10.25 0.49
C ALA A 231 2.11 -9.84 1.85
N VAL A 232 1.88 -8.60 2.23
CA VAL A 232 2.37 -8.06 3.50
C VAL A 232 1.27 -7.37 4.28
N PRO A 233 1.17 -7.61 5.60
CA PRO A 233 0.25 -6.90 6.45
C PRO A 233 0.58 -5.40 6.51
N VAL A 234 -0.47 -4.57 6.53
CA VAL A 234 -0.31 -3.11 6.53
C VAL A 234 0.44 -2.60 7.75
N ASP A 235 0.26 -3.21 8.92
CA ASP A 235 0.97 -2.85 10.15
C ASP A 235 2.47 -3.14 10.06
N TYR A 236 2.87 -4.27 9.42
CA TYR A 236 4.27 -4.53 9.12
C TYR A 236 4.83 -3.52 8.12
N ALA A 237 4.11 -3.25 7.04
CA ALA A 237 4.56 -2.32 6.00
C ALA A 237 4.81 -0.92 6.58
N VAL A 238 3.90 -0.43 7.41
CA VAL A 238 4.04 0.88 8.07
C VAL A 238 5.21 0.92 9.04
N LYS A 239 5.34 -0.07 9.92
CA LYS A 239 6.47 -0.14 10.88
C LYS A 239 7.82 -0.22 10.17
N ALA A 240 7.91 -1.07 9.14
CA ALA A 240 9.13 -1.20 8.34
C ALA A 240 9.48 0.12 7.62
N GLY A 241 8.53 0.73 6.93
CA GLY A 241 8.76 1.97 6.21
C GLY A 241 9.11 3.15 7.12
N LEU A 242 8.49 3.27 8.30
CA LEU A 242 8.86 4.28 9.29
C LEU A 242 10.28 4.06 9.84
N ARG A 243 10.64 2.81 10.13
CA ARG A 243 12.01 2.48 10.58
C ARG A 243 13.05 2.80 9.49
N ILE A 244 12.73 2.51 8.23
CA ILE A 244 13.57 2.85 7.07
C ILE A 244 13.69 4.37 6.94
N ALA A 245 12.57 5.07 6.96
CA ALA A 245 12.54 6.53 6.82
C ALA A 245 13.31 7.26 7.94
N ALA A 246 13.40 6.69 9.12
CA ALA A 246 14.13 7.28 10.25
C ALA A 246 15.66 7.12 10.16
N ASP A 247 16.18 6.32 9.22
CA ASP A 247 17.62 6.05 9.08
C ASP A 247 18.22 6.91 7.96
N ASP A 248 19.28 7.67 8.24
CA ASP A 248 19.92 8.55 7.25
C ASP A 248 20.49 7.79 6.03
N ARG A 249 20.80 6.51 6.19
CA ARG A 249 21.25 5.64 5.07
C ARG A 249 20.16 5.35 4.06
N SER A 250 18.91 5.71 4.34
CA SER A 250 17.78 5.53 3.42
C SER A 250 17.69 6.60 2.34
N LEU A 251 18.37 7.73 2.53
CA LEU A 251 18.29 8.85 1.60
C LEU A 251 18.70 8.48 0.18
N GLY A 252 17.90 8.88 -0.79
CA GLY A 252 18.09 8.62 -2.22
C GLY A 252 17.89 7.15 -2.63
N ARG A 253 17.45 6.27 -1.71
CA ARG A 253 17.33 4.83 -1.96
C ARG A 253 15.87 4.37 -2.05
N THR A 254 15.71 3.21 -2.69
CA THR A 254 14.45 2.49 -2.81
C THR A 254 14.45 1.24 -1.96
N PHE A 255 13.30 0.89 -1.37
CA PHE A 255 13.13 -0.21 -0.43
C PHE A 255 11.92 -1.05 -0.79
N HIS A 256 12.09 -2.34 -1.02
CA HIS A 256 11.00 -3.29 -1.16
C HIS A 256 10.56 -3.80 0.22
N VAL A 257 9.37 -3.42 0.64
CA VAL A 257 8.75 -3.97 1.86
C VAL A 257 7.86 -5.13 1.46
N VAL A 258 8.45 -6.31 1.46
CA VAL A 258 7.88 -7.54 0.89
C VAL A 258 7.97 -8.68 1.89
N ASP A 259 7.25 -9.77 1.62
CA ASP A 259 7.46 -11.02 2.34
C ASP A 259 8.80 -11.66 1.89
N PRO A 260 9.76 -11.86 2.79
CA PRO A 260 11.03 -12.50 2.44
C PRO A 260 10.90 -13.97 2.05
N LYS A 261 9.74 -14.58 2.31
CA LYS A 261 9.40 -15.98 1.99
C LYS A 261 8.03 -16.08 1.34
N PRO A 262 7.85 -15.46 0.15
CA PRO A 262 6.53 -15.36 -0.47
C PRO A 262 5.95 -16.74 -0.76
N VAL A 263 4.68 -16.92 -0.43
CA VAL A 263 3.96 -18.17 -0.67
C VAL A 263 3.57 -18.32 -2.14
N THR A 264 3.42 -19.56 -2.62
CA THR A 264 2.85 -19.78 -3.95
C THR A 264 1.32 -19.56 -3.92
N VAL A 265 0.76 -19.19 -5.07
CA VAL A 265 -0.71 -19.10 -5.25
C VAL A 265 -1.40 -20.39 -4.80
N GLN A 266 -0.80 -21.54 -5.10
CA GLN A 266 -1.33 -22.84 -4.69
C GLN A 266 -1.33 -22.99 -3.16
N HIS A 267 -0.25 -22.61 -2.49
CA HIS A 267 -0.17 -22.69 -1.04
C HIS A 267 -1.17 -21.73 -0.36
N ALA A 268 -1.29 -20.50 -0.86
CA ALA A 268 -2.29 -19.54 -0.36
C ALA A 268 -3.73 -20.10 -0.51
N LEU A 269 -4.05 -20.73 -1.65
CA LEU A 269 -5.35 -21.38 -1.84
C LEU A 269 -5.59 -22.53 -0.85
N HIS A 270 -4.54 -23.31 -0.51
CA HIS A 270 -4.65 -24.36 0.51
C HIS A 270 -4.98 -23.76 1.88
N LEU A 271 -4.24 -22.73 2.30
CA LEU A 271 -4.47 -22.06 3.57
C LEU A 271 -5.88 -21.47 3.66
N PHE A 272 -6.36 -20.83 2.58
CA PHE A 272 -7.72 -20.28 2.53
C PHE A 272 -8.77 -21.38 2.53
N ALA A 273 -8.55 -22.51 1.84
CA ALA A 273 -9.46 -23.65 1.84
C ALA A 273 -9.60 -24.24 3.25
N GLU A 274 -8.49 -24.47 3.94
CA GLU A 274 -8.48 -24.95 5.34
C GLU A 274 -9.22 -23.98 6.26
N ALA A 275 -8.89 -22.68 6.23
CA ALA A 275 -9.49 -21.66 7.08
C ALA A 275 -10.99 -21.41 6.77
N THR A 276 -11.45 -21.72 5.55
CA THR A 276 -12.87 -21.64 5.18
C THR A 276 -13.63 -22.96 5.33
N GLY A 277 -12.95 -24.04 5.63
CA GLY A 277 -13.53 -25.41 5.74
C GLY A 277 -13.91 -26.01 4.38
N LYS A 278 -13.30 -25.53 3.28
CA LYS A 278 -13.58 -26.04 1.91
C LYS A 278 -12.62 -27.15 1.51
N PRO A 279 -13.03 -28.05 0.60
CA PRO A 279 -12.16 -29.10 0.08
C PRO A 279 -10.91 -28.52 -0.58
N LEU A 280 -9.77 -29.19 -0.36
CA LEU A 280 -8.50 -28.79 -0.97
C LEU A 280 -8.53 -28.89 -2.51
N PRO A 281 -7.81 -27.99 -3.22
CA PRO A 281 -7.69 -28.04 -4.67
C PRO A 281 -7.09 -29.38 -5.15
N LYS A 282 -7.70 -30.02 -6.15
CA LYS A 282 -7.14 -31.21 -6.80
C LYS A 282 -6.39 -30.82 -8.07
N GLN A 283 -5.21 -31.40 -8.28
CA GLN A 283 -4.26 -31.07 -9.36
C GLN A 283 -4.78 -31.24 -10.81
N HIS A 284 -5.94 -31.81 -11.05
CA HIS A 284 -6.41 -32.19 -12.36
C HIS A 284 -7.83 -31.69 -12.70
N ASP A 285 -8.23 -30.53 -12.19
CA ASP A 285 -9.53 -29.98 -12.54
C ASP A 285 -9.41 -29.14 -13.84
N PRO A 286 -10.23 -29.42 -14.90
CA PRO A 286 -10.15 -28.68 -16.15
C PRO A 286 -10.65 -27.24 -16.07
N LEU A 287 -11.26 -26.84 -14.96
CA LEU A 287 -11.66 -25.45 -14.71
C LEU A 287 -10.44 -24.63 -14.34
N ASN A 288 -10.13 -23.63 -15.15
CA ASN A 288 -9.10 -22.65 -14.83
C ASN A 288 -9.59 -21.74 -13.68
N LEU A 289 -8.77 -21.54 -12.64
CA LEU A 289 -9.05 -20.65 -11.50
C LEU A 289 -9.55 -19.27 -11.96
N ALA A 290 -8.94 -18.70 -12.99
CA ALA A 290 -9.35 -17.41 -13.56
C ALA A 290 -10.81 -17.43 -14.06
N THR A 291 -11.21 -18.48 -14.78
CA THR A 291 -12.57 -18.64 -15.29
C THR A 291 -13.57 -18.85 -14.15
N ALA A 292 -13.16 -19.60 -13.12
CA ALA A 292 -14.01 -19.86 -11.95
C ALA A 292 -14.24 -18.57 -11.14
N LEU A 293 -13.20 -17.77 -10.90
CA LEU A 293 -13.29 -16.48 -10.21
C LEU A 293 -14.19 -15.49 -10.96
N LEU A 294 -14.03 -15.36 -12.28
CA LEU A 294 -14.84 -14.42 -13.08
C LEU A 294 -16.32 -14.82 -13.17
N ARG A 295 -16.66 -16.09 -12.96
CA ARG A 295 -18.03 -16.61 -12.98
C ARG A 295 -18.65 -16.76 -11.58
N ALA A 296 -17.88 -16.54 -10.52
CA ALA A 296 -18.34 -16.75 -9.15
C ALA A 296 -19.52 -15.83 -8.79
N PRO A 297 -20.60 -16.37 -8.20
CA PRO A 297 -21.70 -15.55 -7.71
C PRO A 297 -21.21 -14.50 -6.71
N GLY A 298 -21.71 -13.28 -6.84
CA GLY A 298 -21.32 -12.15 -5.97
C GLY A 298 -19.99 -11.48 -6.30
N LEU A 299 -19.11 -12.08 -7.12
CA LEU A 299 -17.89 -11.44 -7.61
C LEU A 299 -18.08 -10.71 -8.95
N GLN A 300 -19.21 -10.87 -9.61
CA GLN A 300 -19.49 -10.23 -10.91
C GLN A 300 -19.37 -8.70 -10.89
N ARG A 301 -19.70 -8.08 -9.77
CA ARG A 301 -19.53 -6.62 -9.56
C ARG A 301 -18.07 -6.18 -9.44
N PHE A 302 -17.14 -7.10 -9.19
CA PHE A 302 -15.70 -6.85 -9.07
C PHE A 302 -14.93 -7.35 -10.29
N THR A 303 -15.56 -7.45 -11.45
CA THR A 303 -14.96 -8.06 -12.64
C THR A 303 -13.63 -7.38 -13.04
N GLN A 304 -13.55 -6.06 -12.95
CA GLN A 304 -12.35 -5.31 -13.30
C GLN A 304 -11.22 -5.59 -12.29
N THR A 305 -11.49 -5.46 -10.99
CA THR A 305 -10.53 -5.75 -9.91
C THR A 305 -10.08 -7.21 -9.96
N THR A 306 -11.02 -8.14 -10.21
CA THR A 306 -10.71 -9.58 -10.35
C THR A 306 -9.79 -9.84 -11.54
N ARG A 307 -10.04 -9.20 -12.69
CA ARG A 307 -9.17 -9.34 -13.88
C ARG A 307 -7.77 -8.78 -13.62
N ALA A 308 -7.67 -7.58 -13.06
CA ALA A 308 -6.40 -6.96 -12.73
C ALA A 308 -5.56 -7.81 -11.76
N PHE A 309 -6.20 -8.39 -10.74
CA PHE A 309 -5.57 -9.33 -9.83
C PHE A 309 -5.10 -10.61 -10.54
N LEU A 310 -5.93 -11.19 -11.41
CA LEU A 310 -5.56 -12.36 -12.20
C LEU A 310 -4.40 -12.10 -13.16
N ASP A 311 -4.33 -10.91 -13.74
CA ASP A 311 -3.21 -10.50 -14.60
C ASP A 311 -1.91 -10.40 -13.78
N HIS A 312 -1.99 -9.96 -12.54
CA HIS A 312 -0.85 -9.96 -11.63
C HIS A 312 -0.35 -11.39 -11.29
N LEU A 313 -1.24 -12.37 -11.23
CA LEU A 313 -0.88 -13.77 -10.99
C LEU A 313 -0.29 -14.50 -12.23
N LYS A 314 -0.12 -13.83 -13.36
CA LYS A 314 0.49 -14.42 -14.57
C LYS A 314 2.03 -14.36 -14.54
N THR A 315 2.59 -13.41 -13.80
CA THR A 315 4.04 -13.19 -13.73
C THR A 315 4.59 -13.69 -12.38
N ASP A 316 5.67 -14.47 -12.41
CA ASP A 316 6.38 -14.90 -11.21
C ASP A 316 7.53 -13.93 -10.92
N VAL A 317 7.36 -13.10 -9.91
CA VAL A 317 8.32 -12.07 -9.51
C VAL A 317 8.90 -12.38 -8.12
N ILE A 318 10.21 -12.24 -8.00
CA ILE A 318 10.93 -12.29 -6.73
C ILE A 318 11.51 -10.89 -6.49
N TYR A 319 10.97 -10.20 -5.53
CA TYR A 319 11.48 -8.89 -5.15
C TYR A 319 12.69 -9.03 -4.24
N ASP A 320 13.82 -8.44 -4.63
CA ASP A 320 14.98 -8.29 -3.76
C ASP A 320 14.66 -7.30 -2.64
N ASP A 321 15.04 -7.63 -1.40
CA ASP A 321 14.77 -6.83 -0.21
C ASP A 321 16.04 -6.54 0.61
N ARG A 322 17.22 -6.54 -0.05
CA ARG A 322 18.53 -6.39 0.62
C ARG A 322 18.66 -5.06 1.34
N ASN A 323 18.24 -3.95 0.70
CA ASN A 323 18.25 -2.63 1.31
C ASN A 323 17.35 -2.59 2.55
N THR A 324 16.13 -3.14 2.41
CA THR A 324 15.16 -3.26 3.51
C THR A 324 15.72 -4.08 4.66
N ARG A 325 16.26 -5.28 4.39
CA ARG A 325 16.85 -6.13 5.43
C ARG A 325 18.07 -5.49 6.11
N GLU A 326 18.86 -4.72 5.37
CA GLU A 326 19.99 -3.96 5.92
C GLU A 326 19.53 -3.00 7.02
N LEU A 327 18.51 -2.18 6.74
CA LEU A 327 18.02 -1.15 7.68
C LEU A 327 17.13 -1.71 8.80
N LEU A 328 16.50 -2.86 8.57
CA LEU A 328 15.73 -3.54 9.62
C LEU A 328 16.58 -4.45 10.51
N ARG A 329 17.85 -4.66 10.18
CA ARG A 329 18.75 -5.51 10.99
C ARG A 329 18.86 -4.99 12.42
N GLY A 330 18.63 -5.88 13.38
CA GLY A 330 18.65 -5.55 14.81
C GLY A 330 17.37 -4.90 15.34
N SER A 331 16.39 -4.61 14.48
CA SER A 331 15.04 -4.27 14.93
C SER A 331 14.24 -5.56 15.18
N GLN A 332 13.13 -5.43 15.92
CA GLN A 332 12.17 -6.54 16.10
C GLN A 332 11.08 -6.54 15.00
N ILE A 333 11.28 -5.75 13.92
CA ILE A 333 10.30 -5.63 12.84
C ILE A 333 10.55 -6.76 11.84
N THR A 334 9.64 -7.72 11.80
CA THR A 334 9.68 -8.88 10.89
C THR A 334 8.32 -9.05 10.22
N CYS A 335 8.34 -9.45 8.94
CA CYS A 335 7.11 -9.81 8.24
C CYS A 335 6.54 -11.10 8.84
N PRO A 336 5.30 -11.09 9.38
CA PRO A 336 4.67 -12.31 9.86
C PRO A 336 4.31 -13.21 8.66
N PRO A 337 4.46 -14.54 8.76
CA PRO A 337 4.08 -15.46 7.69
C PRO A 337 2.55 -15.46 7.51
N LEU A 338 2.09 -15.69 6.26
CA LEU A 338 0.66 -15.66 5.90
C LEU A 338 -0.17 -16.59 6.78
N GLU A 339 0.38 -17.73 7.15
CA GLU A 339 -0.25 -18.74 8.02
C GLU A 339 -0.69 -18.16 9.37
N SER A 340 0.02 -17.17 9.87
CA SER A 340 -0.22 -16.62 11.21
C SER A 340 -1.44 -15.69 11.29
N TYR A 341 -1.92 -15.16 10.16
CA TYR A 341 -3.04 -14.20 10.12
C TYR A 341 -4.14 -14.56 9.11
N VAL A 342 -4.05 -15.71 8.45
CA VAL A 342 -5.03 -16.17 7.45
C VAL A 342 -6.46 -16.24 8.03
N ASP A 343 -6.63 -16.69 9.27
CA ASP A 343 -7.93 -16.78 9.95
C ASP A 343 -8.56 -15.40 10.13
N LEU A 344 -7.76 -14.37 10.42
CA LEU A 344 -8.22 -13.00 10.52
C LEU A 344 -8.69 -12.49 9.16
N MET A 345 -7.96 -12.79 8.08
CA MET A 345 -8.36 -12.44 6.72
C MET A 345 -9.71 -13.09 6.36
N VAL A 346 -9.89 -14.37 6.64
CA VAL A 346 -11.14 -15.09 6.40
C VAL A 346 -12.28 -14.51 7.23
N HIS A 347 -12.02 -14.18 8.50
CA HIS A 347 -13.01 -13.55 9.37
C HIS A 347 -13.49 -12.21 8.78
N GLN A 348 -12.59 -11.35 8.33
CA GLN A 348 -12.94 -10.08 7.69
C GLN A 348 -13.70 -10.26 6.38
N ALA A 349 -13.29 -11.23 5.55
CA ALA A 349 -13.97 -11.51 4.28
C ALA A 349 -15.43 -11.98 4.46
N LYS A 350 -15.77 -12.56 5.63
CA LYS A 350 -17.15 -12.98 6.01
C LYS A 350 -18.04 -11.82 6.42
N ARG A 351 -17.48 -10.69 6.85
CA ARG A 351 -18.27 -9.53 7.29
C ARG A 351 -19.04 -8.94 6.10
N PRO A 352 -20.36 -8.69 6.23
CA PRO A 352 -21.07 -7.91 5.24
C PRO A 352 -20.43 -6.51 5.17
N ARG A 353 -20.25 -5.97 3.97
CA ARG A 353 -19.89 -4.55 3.83
C ARG A 353 -21.04 -3.74 4.43
N THR A 354 -20.72 -2.92 5.40
CA THR A 354 -21.61 -1.79 5.76
C THR A 354 -21.66 -0.87 4.53
N PRO A 355 -22.87 -0.50 4.06
CA PRO A 355 -23.04 0.31 2.85
C PRO A 355 -22.36 1.67 2.95
#